data_7162cf95079f83774bd4c4f4da244723
#
_entry.id   7162cf95079f83774bd4c4f4da244723
#
_cell.length_a   1.000
_cell.length_b   1.000
_cell.length_c   1.000
_cell.angle_alpha   90.00
_cell.angle_beta   90.00
_cell.angle_gamma   90.00
#
_symmetry.space_group_name_H-M   'P 1'
#
loop_
_entity.id
_entity.type
_entity.pdbx_description
1 polymer ?
#
loop_
_entity_poly.entity_id
_entity_poly.type
_entity_poly.pdbx_seq_one_letter_code
_entity_poly.pdbx_strand_id
1 'polypeptide(L)'
;MNDQAPVAYAPLWRTAWRRLRQRPFQYILLVLGIALGVAMIVAIDVSSNSAQRAFDLSAAAITGKSTHRLVSGPAGVDQQLYVDLRRHGYDFSAPVIEGYVLARGLGNRAMQFMGTDPFAESAFRSPLWSNQNIAELGGFLTRPNGVVLSRQVAQKYGLAVGDRIALQVKGAPTTVTLVGLLTPADEVSNQKLSDLIIADISTAQELFHMPGRLSHIDLIIKDEATA
;
A
#
# COMPACT_ATOMS: atom_id res chain seq x y z
N MET A 1 -38.18 -61.93 12.44
CA MET A 1 -37.53 -62.43 11.23
C MET A 1 -37.97 -61.51 10.11
N ASN A 2 -37.21 -60.50 9.80
CA ASN A 2 -37.49 -59.54 8.73
C ASN A 2 -36.29 -59.60 7.78
N ASP A 3 -36.45 -60.42 6.77
CA ASP A 3 -35.48 -60.65 5.72
C ASP A 3 -35.64 -59.54 4.67
N GLN A 4 -34.86 -58.48 4.82
CA GLN A 4 -34.77 -57.43 3.79
C GLN A 4 -33.66 -57.82 2.82
N ALA A 5 -34.07 -58.41 1.70
CA ALA A 5 -33.16 -58.69 0.59
C ALA A 5 -32.46 -57.43 0.10
N PRO A 6 -31.15 -57.45 -0.21
CA PRO A 6 -30.41 -56.30 -0.72
C PRO A 6 -30.97 -55.92 -2.12
N VAL A 7 -31.43 -54.67 -2.24
CA VAL A 7 -31.90 -54.11 -3.49
C VAL A 7 -30.74 -54.11 -4.49
N ALA A 8 -30.77 -54.97 -5.47
CA ALA A 8 -29.75 -55.09 -6.50
C ALA A 8 -29.79 -53.86 -7.43
N TYR A 9 -28.91 -52.86 -7.21
CA TYR A 9 -28.74 -51.67 -8.05
C TYR A 9 -28.08 -51.94 -9.42
N ALA A 10 -27.65 -53.18 -9.68
CA ALA A 10 -26.97 -53.60 -10.90
C ALA A 10 -27.80 -53.42 -12.22
N PRO A 11 -29.13 -53.62 -12.25
CA PRO A 11 -29.87 -53.43 -13.48
C PRO A 11 -30.08 -51.94 -13.86
N LEU A 12 -30.12 -51.04 -12.89
CA LEU A 12 -30.31 -49.61 -13.14
C LEU A 12 -29.09 -48.97 -13.84
N TRP A 13 -27.88 -49.40 -13.51
CA TRP A 13 -26.67 -48.91 -14.13
C TRP A 13 -26.52 -49.34 -15.59
N ARG A 14 -26.92 -50.56 -15.92
CA ARG A 14 -26.91 -51.08 -17.30
C ARG A 14 -27.91 -50.35 -18.21
N THR A 15 -29.09 -50.06 -17.71
CA THR A 15 -30.12 -49.30 -18.46
C THR A 15 -29.74 -47.84 -18.65
N ALA A 16 -29.09 -47.21 -17.65
CA ALA A 16 -28.57 -45.84 -17.76
C ALA A 16 -27.45 -45.76 -18.82
N TRP A 17 -26.52 -46.73 -18.82
CA TRP A 17 -25.42 -46.78 -19.79
C TRP A 17 -25.90 -47.01 -21.23
N ARG A 18 -26.94 -47.82 -21.42
CA ARG A 18 -27.53 -48.07 -22.73
C ARG A 18 -28.25 -46.84 -23.29
N ARG A 19 -28.92 -46.06 -22.43
CA ARG A 19 -29.54 -44.78 -22.82
C ARG A 19 -28.51 -43.70 -23.14
N LEU A 20 -27.41 -43.66 -22.40
CA LEU A 20 -26.30 -42.74 -22.65
C LEU A 20 -25.73 -42.94 -24.07
N ARG A 21 -25.60 -44.20 -24.51
CA ARG A 21 -25.10 -44.52 -25.86
C ARG A 21 -26.09 -44.24 -26.99
N GLN A 22 -27.36 -44.20 -26.69
CA GLN A 22 -28.42 -43.99 -27.72
C GLN A 22 -28.62 -42.51 -28.08
N ARG A 23 -28.26 -41.58 -27.18
CA ARG A 23 -28.41 -40.13 -27.42
C ARG A 23 -27.19 -39.32 -26.90
N PRO A 24 -26.00 -39.56 -27.43
CA PRO A 24 -24.76 -38.97 -26.90
C PRO A 24 -24.79 -37.45 -26.98
N PHE A 25 -25.42 -36.88 -28.02
CA PHE A 25 -25.47 -35.44 -28.25
C PHE A 25 -26.21 -34.66 -27.13
N GLN A 26 -27.29 -35.24 -26.58
CA GLN A 26 -28.07 -34.64 -25.50
C GLN A 26 -27.26 -34.61 -24.18
N TYR A 27 -26.51 -35.67 -23.88
CA TYR A 27 -25.68 -35.73 -22.69
C TYR A 27 -24.44 -34.84 -22.80
N ILE A 28 -23.85 -34.72 -23.98
CA ILE A 28 -22.76 -33.78 -24.24
C ILE A 28 -23.24 -32.34 -24.00
N LEU A 29 -24.42 -31.97 -24.52
CA LEU A 29 -24.99 -30.63 -24.28
C LEU A 29 -25.30 -30.39 -22.81
N LEU A 30 -25.77 -31.36 -22.08
CA LEU A 30 -26.05 -31.25 -20.66
C LEU A 30 -24.76 -31.06 -19.85
N VAL A 31 -23.73 -31.87 -20.13
CA VAL A 31 -22.39 -31.71 -19.49
C VAL A 31 -21.78 -30.39 -19.86
N LEU A 32 -21.87 -29.97 -21.11
CA LEU A 32 -21.36 -28.68 -21.57
C LEU A 32 -22.06 -27.50 -20.84
N GLY A 33 -23.38 -27.59 -20.66
CA GLY A 33 -24.15 -26.59 -19.94
C GLY A 33 -23.72 -26.46 -18.46
N ILE A 34 -23.55 -27.61 -17.79
CA ILE A 34 -23.06 -27.62 -16.40
C ILE A 34 -21.61 -27.10 -16.33
N ALA A 35 -20.75 -27.55 -17.25
CA ALA A 35 -19.37 -27.13 -17.30
C ALA A 35 -19.23 -25.60 -17.53
N LEU A 36 -20.04 -25.02 -18.42
CA LEU A 36 -20.11 -23.58 -18.65
C LEU A 36 -20.59 -22.83 -17.40
N GLY A 37 -21.60 -23.34 -16.72
CA GLY A 37 -22.08 -22.75 -15.46
C GLY A 37 -21.01 -22.72 -14.39
N VAL A 38 -20.31 -23.84 -14.18
CA VAL A 38 -19.20 -23.90 -13.21
C VAL A 38 -18.03 -23.02 -13.65
N ALA A 39 -17.68 -23.04 -14.93
CA ALA A 39 -16.60 -22.19 -15.47
C ALA A 39 -16.88 -20.70 -15.26
N MET A 40 -18.13 -20.26 -15.42
CA MET A 40 -18.55 -18.89 -15.19
C MET A 40 -18.40 -18.48 -13.71
N ILE A 41 -18.82 -19.34 -12.78
CA ILE A 41 -18.67 -19.10 -11.33
C ILE A 41 -17.20 -18.99 -10.96
N VAL A 42 -16.37 -19.93 -11.42
CA VAL A 42 -14.93 -19.93 -11.16
C VAL A 42 -14.25 -18.70 -11.77
N ALA A 43 -14.63 -18.30 -12.98
CA ALA A 43 -14.08 -17.13 -13.64
C ALA A 43 -14.39 -15.83 -12.88
N ILE A 44 -15.63 -15.71 -12.37
CA ILE A 44 -16.04 -14.55 -11.55
C ILE A 44 -15.27 -14.54 -10.23
N ASP A 45 -15.13 -15.69 -9.57
CA ASP A 45 -14.42 -15.81 -8.30
C ASP A 45 -12.92 -15.46 -8.46
N VAL A 46 -12.26 -16.01 -9.48
CA VAL A 46 -10.86 -15.69 -9.79
C VAL A 46 -10.68 -14.22 -10.14
N SER A 47 -11.59 -13.64 -10.93
CA SER A 47 -11.54 -12.24 -11.30
C SER A 47 -11.73 -11.32 -10.08
N SER A 48 -12.71 -11.62 -9.23
CA SER A 48 -12.99 -10.88 -8.01
C SER A 48 -11.83 -10.94 -7.02
N ASN A 49 -11.28 -12.13 -6.78
CA ASN A 49 -10.11 -12.31 -5.90
C ASN A 49 -8.86 -11.62 -6.44
N SER A 50 -8.66 -11.62 -7.76
CA SER A 50 -7.54 -10.90 -8.38
C SER A 50 -7.69 -9.39 -8.23
N ALA A 51 -8.90 -8.85 -8.41
CA ALA A 51 -9.19 -7.44 -8.20
C ALA A 51 -9.02 -7.03 -6.73
N GLN A 52 -9.50 -7.84 -5.78
CA GLN A 52 -9.30 -7.59 -4.35
C GLN A 52 -7.82 -7.59 -3.97
N ARG A 53 -7.05 -8.59 -4.40
CA ARG A 53 -5.60 -8.62 -4.14
C ARG A 53 -4.86 -7.42 -4.74
N ALA A 54 -5.22 -7.01 -5.95
CA ALA A 54 -4.65 -5.81 -6.56
C ALA A 54 -5.01 -4.55 -5.77
N PHE A 55 -6.23 -4.47 -5.23
CA PHE A 55 -6.69 -3.38 -4.39
C PHE A 55 -5.99 -3.37 -3.03
N ASP A 56 -5.85 -4.53 -2.37
CA ASP A 56 -5.16 -4.68 -1.09
C ASP A 56 -3.67 -4.35 -1.20
N LEU A 57 -3.01 -4.84 -2.24
CA LEU A 57 -1.61 -4.47 -2.53
C LEU A 57 -1.48 -2.98 -2.82
N SER A 58 -2.47 -2.40 -3.51
CA SER A 58 -2.53 -0.99 -3.82
C SER A 58 -2.74 -0.14 -2.56
N ALA A 59 -3.66 -0.53 -1.69
CA ALA A 59 -3.91 0.14 -0.41
C ALA A 59 -2.71 0.00 0.53
N ALA A 60 -2.13 -1.19 0.66
CA ALA A 60 -0.97 -1.45 1.50
C ALA A 60 0.28 -0.67 1.09
N ALA A 61 0.45 -0.39 -0.21
CA ALA A 61 1.57 0.42 -0.69
C ALA A 61 1.45 1.92 -0.33
N ILE A 62 0.22 2.43 -0.07
CA ILE A 62 -0.02 3.81 0.36
C ILE A 62 -0.07 3.89 1.89
N THR A 63 -0.85 3.02 2.51
CA THR A 63 -1.09 3.02 3.97
C THR A 63 0.04 2.34 4.74
N GLY A 64 0.91 1.60 4.04
CA GLY A 64 1.89 0.74 4.68
C GLY A 64 1.24 -0.47 5.34
N LYS A 65 1.98 -1.15 6.22
CA LYS A 65 1.47 -2.28 7.01
C LYS A 65 0.76 -1.84 8.30
N SER A 66 0.38 -0.54 8.40
CA SER A 66 -0.29 -0.04 9.60
C SER A 66 -1.65 -0.70 9.79
N THR A 67 -1.90 -1.22 10.98
CA THR A 67 -3.19 -1.79 11.38
C THR A 67 -4.10 -0.75 12.00
N HIS A 68 -3.53 0.25 12.67
CA HIS A 68 -4.23 1.32 13.36
C HIS A 68 -3.58 2.67 13.09
N ARG A 69 -4.39 3.73 13.16
CA ARG A 69 -3.94 5.10 13.01
C ARG A 69 -4.51 5.96 14.14
N LEU A 70 -3.63 6.63 14.88
CA LEU A 70 -4.04 7.61 15.88
C LEU A 70 -4.11 9.00 15.26
N VAL A 71 -5.28 9.60 15.31
CA VAL A 71 -5.58 10.96 14.84
C VAL A 71 -6.19 11.79 15.94
N SER A 72 -5.95 13.09 15.99
CA SER A 72 -6.49 13.99 17.01
C SER A 72 -6.97 15.30 16.37
N GLY A 73 -8.01 15.21 15.55
CA GLY A 73 -8.65 16.36 14.94
C GLY A 73 -7.73 17.25 14.07
N PRO A 74 -8.19 18.47 13.71
CA PRO A 74 -7.47 19.35 12.77
C PRO A 74 -6.15 19.90 13.28
N ALA A 75 -5.95 19.94 14.62
CA ALA A 75 -4.71 20.42 15.23
C ALA A 75 -3.58 19.40 15.19
N GLY A 76 -3.88 18.17 14.75
CA GLY A 76 -2.93 17.05 14.74
C GLY A 76 -2.69 16.46 16.13
N VAL A 77 -1.84 15.46 16.19
CA VAL A 77 -1.47 14.70 17.40
C VAL A 77 -0.26 15.35 18.04
N ASP A 78 -0.21 15.38 19.37
CA ASP A 78 0.96 15.85 20.10
C ASP A 78 2.13 14.84 19.91
N GLN A 79 3.30 15.35 19.55
CA GLN A 79 4.49 14.53 19.36
C GLN A 79 4.87 13.77 20.65
N GLN A 80 4.57 14.33 21.82
CA GLN A 80 4.85 13.68 23.09
C GLN A 80 4.12 12.34 23.23
N LEU A 81 2.92 12.22 22.66
CA LEU A 81 2.19 10.95 22.63
C LEU A 81 2.97 9.85 21.90
N TYR A 82 3.65 10.19 20.81
CA TYR A 82 4.52 9.23 20.11
C TYR A 82 5.69 8.77 21.00
N VAL A 83 6.32 9.69 21.71
CA VAL A 83 7.41 9.36 22.65
C VAL A 83 6.90 8.46 23.77
N ASP A 84 5.72 8.74 24.31
CA ASP A 84 5.12 7.95 25.39
C ASP A 84 4.73 6.55 24.89
N LEU A 85 4.16 6.42 23.70
CA LEU A 85 3.90 5.12 23.09
C LEU A 85 5.16 4.28 22.98
N ARG A 86 6.25 4.86 22.48
CA ARG A 86 7.54 4.17 22.36
C ARG A 86 8.09 3.74 23.73
N ARG A 87 7.95 4.57 24.77
CA ARG A 87 8.35 4.24 26.14
C ARG A 87 7.53 3.11 26.76
N HIS A 88 6.27 2.98 26.37
CA HIS A 88 5.37 1.91 26.84
C HIS A 88 5.47 0.62 26.01
N GLY A 89 6.47 0.50 25.11
CA GLY A 89 6.75 -0.72 24.37
C GLY A 89 5.96 -0.87 23.05
N TYR A 90 5.29 0.17 22.58
CA TYR A 90 4.70 0.18 21.24
C TYR A 90 5.76 0.48 20.17
N ASP A 91 6.69 -0.46 20.00
CA ASP A 91 7.85 -0.32 19.12
C ASP A 91 7.48 -0.17 17.64
N PHE A 92 6.35 -0.72 17.24
CA PHE A 92 5.83 -0.58 15.89
C PHE A 92 4.88 0.62 15.80
N SER A 93 5.43 1.81 16.01
CA SER A 93 4.76 3.10 15.84
C SER A 93 5.59 4.01 14.96
N ALA A 94 4.96 4.72 14.02
CA ALA A 94 5.61 5.65 13.11
C ALA A 94 4.89 7.00 13.12
N PRO A 95 5.62 8.11 13.38
CA PRO A 95 5.07 9.44 13.32
C PRO A 95 4.98 9.89 11.86
N VAL A 96 3.87 10.50 11.47
CA VAL A 96 3.65 10.98 10.11
C VAL A 96 3.11 12.41 10.10
N ILE A 97 3.68 13.23 9.22
CA ILE A 97 3.13 14.53 8.84
C ILE A 97 2.79 14.47 7.36
N GLU A 98 1.56 14.76 7.02
CA GLU A 98 1.14 14.77 5.62
C GLU A 98 0.39 16.05 5.27
N GLY A 99 0.54 16.46 4.03
CA GLY A 99 -0.15 17.61 3.48
C GLY A 99 0.08 17.73 1.98
N TYR A 100 -0.49 18.76 1.38
CA TYR A 100 -0.30 19.03 -0.04
C TYR A 100 0.52 20.30 -0.22
N VAL A 101 1.41 20.28 -1.20
CA VAL A 101 2.25 21.39 -1.60
C VAL A 101 2.11 21.62 -3.11
N LEU A 102 2.26 22.86 -3.54
CA LEU A 102 2.34 23.17 -4.97
C LEU A 102 3.81 23.15 -5.38
N ALA A 103 4.20 22.19 -6.18
CA ALA A 103 5.56 22.02 -6.65
C ALA A 103 5.81 22.88 -7.90
N ARG A 104 6.22 24.15 -7.69
CA ARG A 104 6.47 25.11 -8.80
C ARG A 104 7.64 24.67 -9.67
N GLY A 105 8.67 24.11 -9.07
CA GLY A 105 9.83 23.57 -9.79
C GLY A 105 9.56 22.26 -10.54
N LEU A 106 8.38 21.64 -10.35
CA LEU A 106 7.97 20.36 -10.94
C LEU A 106 6.70 20.51 -11.80
N GLY A 107 6.64 21.54 -12.63
CA GLY A 107 5.52 21.77 -13.53
C GLY A 107 4.28 22.39 -12.86
N ASN A 108 4.43 23.07 -11.74
CA ASN A 108 3.36 23.79 -11.02
C ASN A 108 2.18 22.87 -10.67
N ARG A 109 2.44 21.67 -10.16
CA ARG A 109 1.42 20.70 -9.82
C ARG A 109 1.31 20.49 -8.30
N ALA A 110 0.11 20.12 -7.85
CA ALA A 110 -0.08 19.69 -6.48
C ALA A 110 0.57 18.32 -6.26
N MET A 111 1.39 18.22 -5.22
CA MET A 111 2.03 16.98 -4.80
C MET A 111 1.75 16.72 -3.33
N GLN A 112 1.59 15.46 -2.96
CA GLN A 112 1.52 15.07 -1.57
C GLN A 112 2.91 15.21 -0.94
N PHE A 113 2.97 15.78 0.25
CA PHE A 113 4.18 15.89 1.04
C PHE A 113 4.05 15.03 2.29
N MET A 114 5.01 14.16 2.54
CA MET A 114 5.02 13.25 3.68
C MET A 114 6.32 13.43 4.46
N GLY A 115 6.19 13.88 5.70
CA GLY A 115 7.27 13.87 6.69
C GLY A 115 7.21 12.57 7.50
N THR A 116 8.33 11.88 7.60
CA THR A 116 8.41 10.58 8.27
C THR A 116 9.77 10.38 8.94
N ASP A 117 9.82 9.46 9.91
CA ASP A 117 11.07 8.99 10.51
C ASP A 117 11.50 7.70 9.79
N PRO A 118 12.61 7.71 9.02
CA PRO A 118 13.02 6.54 8.25
C PRO A 118 13.32 5.31 9.11
N PHE A 119 13.70 5.49 10.37
CA PHE A 119 13.97 4.38 11.30
C PHE A 119 12.68 3.71 11.76
N ALA A 120 11.65 4.50 12.09
CA ALA A 120 10.34 3.99 12.44
C ALA A 120 9.62 3.41 11.22
N GLU A 121 9.75 4.07 10.07
CA GLU A 121 9.06 3.77 8.82
C GLU A 121 9.51 2.46 8.17
N SER A 122 10.73 2.00 8.45
CA SER A 122 11.27 0.75 7.88
C SER A 122 10.41 -0.48 8.18
N ALA A 123 9.69 -0.50 9.31
CA ALA A 123 8.76 -1.56 9.66
C ALA A 123 7.45 -1.51 8.86
N PHE A 124 7.02 -0.30 8.47
CA PHE A 124 5.73 -0.05 7.81
C PHE A 124 5.83 -0.09 6.29
N ARG A 125 6.86 0.56 5.72
CA ARG A 125 7.05 0.72 4.27
C ARG A 125 8.45 0.28 3.84
N SER A 126 8.85 -0.93 4.26
CA SER A 126 10.17 -1.52 3.93
C SER A 126 10.60 -1.36 2.46
N PRO A 127 9.71 -1.51 1.45
CA PRO A 127 10.12 -1.37 0.05
C PRO A 127 10.62 0.01 -0.34
N LEU A 128 10.22 1.08 0.38
CA LEU A 128 10.65 2.43 0.08
C LEU A 128 12.10 2.69 0.49
N TRP A 129 12.57 2.01 1.54
CA TRP A 129 13.86 2.26 2.17
C TRP A 129 14.89 1.15 1.97
N SER A 130 14.47 -0.03 1.45
CA SER A 130 15.32 -1.23 1.34
C SER A 130 16.51 -1.09 0.40
N ASN A 131 16.44 -0.20 -0.60
CA ASN A 131 17.48 0.00 -1.60
C ASN A 131 18.22 1.35 -1.45
N GLN A 132 18.08 2.04 -0.31
CA GLN A 132 18.73 3.32 -0.08
C GLN A 132 20.17 3.13 0.39
N ASN A 133 21.10 3.88 -0.19
CA ASN A 133 22.47 3.96 0.31
C ASN A 133 22.52 4.73 1.64
N ILE A 134 23.36 4.27 2.57
CA ILE A 134 23.58 4.93 3.88
C ILE A 134 23.92 6.42 3.73
N ALA A 135 24.63 6.79 2.66
CA ALA A 135 24.98 8.18 2.35
C ALA A 135 23.74 9.04 2.01
N GLU A 136 22.73 8.48 1.35
CA GLU A 136 21.48 9.15 1.02
C GLU A 136 20.61 9.36 2.28
N LEU A 137 20.59 8.37 3.18
CA LEU A 137 19.96 8.50 4.50
C LEU A 137 20.65 9.56 5.36
N GLY A 138 21.99 9.64 5.34
CA GLY A 138 22.74 10.68 6.03
C GLY A 138 22.36 12.08 5.55
N GLY A 139 22.25 12.29 4.24
CA GLY A 139 21.81 13.56 3.67
C GLY A 139 20.36 13.91 4.02
N PHE A 140 19.49 12.92 4.09
CA PHE A 140 18.09 13.06 4.46
C PHE A 140 17.90 13.56 5.90
N LEU A 141 18.70 13.06 6.84
CA LEU A 141 18.59 13.40 8.26
C LEU A 141 19.36 14.66 8.68
N THR A 142 20.42 15.02 7.95
CA THR A 142 21.33 16.09 8.38
C THR A 142 21.17 17.39 7.63
N ARG A 143 20.58 17.38 6.44
CA ARG A 143 20.38 18.59 5.64
C ARG A 143 19.04 19.24 5.94
N PRO A 144 19.00 20.47 6.41
CA PRO A 144 17.75 21.21 6.59
C PRO A 144 17.02 21.33 5.25
N ASN A 145 15.70 21.21 5.27
CA ASN A 145 14.84 21.22 4.08
C ASN A 145 15.22 20.14 3.04
N GLY A 146 15.79 19.01 3.50
CA GLY A 146 16.10 17.87 2.66
C GLY A 146 14.86 17.10 2.25
N VAL A 147 14.73 16.81 0.96
CA VAL A 147 13.61 16.00 0.43
C VAL A 147 14.10 14.90 -0.49
N VAL A 148 13.29 13.86 -0.59
CA VAL A 148 13.51 12.72 -1.48
C VAL A 148 12.34 12.64 -2.46
N LEU A 149 12.65 12.38 -3.72
CA LEU A 149 11.71 12.18 -4.81
C LEU A 149 11.91 10.83 -5.48
N SER A 150 10.90 10.36 -6.23
CA SER A 150 11.13 9.22 -7.10
C SER A 150 12.13 9.56 -8.19
N ARG A 151 12.99 8.60 -8.55
CA ARG A 151 13.97 8.73 -9.65
C ARG A 151 13.30 9.13 -10.96
N GLN A 152 12.12 8.60 -11.22
CA GLN A 152 11.35 8.90 -12.43
C GLN A 152 10.95 10.38 -12.50
N VAL A 153 10.51 10.96 -11.39
CA VAL A 153 10.17 12.39 -11.30
C VAL A 153 11.42 13.24 -11.50
N ALA A 154 12.51 12.91 -10.82
CA ALA A 154 13.76 13.64 -10.95
C ALA A 154 14.27 13.64 -12.40
N GLN A 155 14.26 12.49 -13.06
CA GLN A 155 14.64 12.37 -14.48
C GLN A 155 13.72 13.17 -15.40
N LYS A 156 12.40 13.12 -15.19
CA LYS A 156 11.42 13.86 -15.98
C LYS A 156 11.66 15.38 -15.97
N TYR A 157 12.12 15.91 -14.84
CA TYR A 157 12.37 17.34 -14.67
C TYR A 157 13.85 17.72 -14.69
N GLY A 158 14.74 16.78 -15.03
CA GLY A 158 16.19 17.02 -15.16
C GLY A 158 16.86 17.39 -13.84
N LEU A 159 16.38 16.86 -12.72
CA LEU A 159 16.89 17.16 -11.37
C LEU A 159 17.96 16.14 -10.95
N ALA A 160 19.00 16.65 -10.31
CA ALA A 160 20.07 15.89 -9.67
C ALA A 160 20.04 16.07 -8.14
N VAL A 161 20.63 15.13 -7.41
CA VAL A 161 20.84 15.28 -5.96
C VAL A 161 21.70 16.51 -5.68
N GLY A 162 21.21 17.39 -4.83
CA GLY A 162 21.79 18.70 -4.53
C GLY A 162 21.00 19.88 -5.10
N ASP A 163 20.12 19.64 -6.08
CA ASP A 163 19.31 20.69 -6.69
C ASP A 163 18.25 21.22 -5.73
N ARG A 164 17.92 22.50 -5.93
CA ARG A 164 16.89 23.20 -5.16
C ARG A 164 15.56 23.16 -5.92
N ILE A 165 14.48 22.83 -5.20
CA ILE A 165 13.14 22.73 -5.73
C ILE A 165 12.26 23.80 -5.07
N ALA A 166 11.64 24.66 -5.89
CA ALA A 166 10.71 25.66 -5.40
C ALA A 166 9.35 25.01 -5.13
N LEU A 167 8.89 25.10 -3.89
CA LEU A 167 7.57 24.66 -3.45
C LEU A 167 6.76 25.86 -2.95
N GLN A 168 5.46 25.68 -2.85
CA GLN A 168 4.56 26.58 -2.15
C GLN A 168 3.76 25.76 -1.13
N VAL A 169 3.91 26.08 0.14
CA VAL A 169 3.26 25.41 1.27
C VAL A 169 2.27 26.37 1.89
N LYS A 170 0.99 26.03 1.95
CA LYS A 170 -0.08 26.93 2.48
C LYS A 170 -0.02 28.36 1.91
N GLY A 171 0.36 28.50 0.65
CA GLY A 171 0.48 29.80 -0.01
C GLY A 171 1.86 30.48 0.11
N ALA A 172 2.71 30.08 1.05
CA ALA A 172 4.05 30.63 1.25
C ALA A 172 5.07 29.96 0.32
N PRO A 173 5.92 30.72 -0.39
CA PRO A 173 6.99 30.16 -1.20
C PRO A 173 8.09 29.62 -0.29
N THR A 174 8.56 28.43 -0.60
CA THR A 174 9.61 27.71 0.15
C THR A 174 10.54 26.99 -0.81
N THR A 175 11.78 26.79 -0.43
CA THR A 175 12.77 26.03 -1.22
C THR A 175 13.24 24.85 -0.41
N VAL A 176 13.23 23.67 -1.05
CA VAL A 176 13.75 22.43 -0.49
C VAL A 176 14.91 21.92 -1.34
N THR A 177 15.76 21.08 -0.78
CA THR A 177 16.92 20.52 -1.48
C THR A 177 16.72 19.03 -1.72
N LEU A 178 16.90 18.56 -2.94
CA LEU A 178 16.86 17.16 -3.27
C LEU A 178 18.07 16.44 -2.69
N VAL A 179 17.88 15.55 -1.72
CA VAL A 179 18.97 14.85 -1.01
C VAL A 179 19.07 13.38 -1.34
N GLY A 180 18.04 12.82 -2.00
CA GLY A 180 18.03 11.42 -2.38
C GLY A 180 16.96 11.11 -3.41
N LEU A 181 17.07 9.93 -4.03
CA LEU A 181 16.17 9.44 -5.08
C LEU A 181 15.63 8.06 -4.69
N LEU A 182 14.31 7.92 -4.62
CA LEU A 182 13.66 6.64 -4.43
C LEU A 182 13.60 5.86 -5.75
N THR A 183 13.97 4.59 -5.68
CA THR A 183 13.85 3.67 -6.81
C THR A 183 12.95 2.51 -6.35
N PRO A 184 11.63 2.59 -6.57
CA PRO A 184 10.73 1.50 -6.22
C PRO A 184 10.99 0.27 -7.05
N ALA A 185 10.66 -0.90 -6.50
CA ALA A 185 10.91 -2.20 -7.12
C ALA A 185 9.89 -2.53 -8.23
N ASP A 186 8.74 -1.85 -8.26
CA ASP A 186 7.63 -2.15 -9.18
C ASP A 186 6.99 -0.88 -9.75
N GLU A 187 6.35 -1.03 -10.92
CA GLU A 187 5.74 0.08 -11.67
C GLU A 187 4.54 0.70 -10.93
N VAL A 188 3.80 -0.08 -10.16
CA VAL A 188 2.64 0.42 -9.38
C VAL A 188 3.11 1.36 -8.28
N SER A 189 4.19 1.01 -7.60
CA SER A 189 4.83 1.87 -6.61
C SER A 189 5.45 3.12 -7.25
N ASN A 190 6.01 3.00 -8.46
CA ASN A 190 6.51 4.14 -9.24
C ASN A 190 5.44 5.18 -9.50
N GLN A 191 4.27 4.76 -9.96
CA GLN A 191 3.17 5.66 -10.28
C GLN A 191 2.68 6.41 -9.03
N LYS A 192 2.62 5.74 -7.88
CA LYS A 192 2.21 6.35 -6.60
C LYS A 192 3.24 7.33 -6.06
N LEU A 193 4.52 7.01 -6.19
CA LEU A 193 5.61 7.90 -5.79
C LEU A 193 5.79 9.08 -6.75
N SER A 194 5.13 9.08 -7.91
CA SER A 194 5.21 10.19 -8.87
C SER A 194 4.65 11.50 -8.34
N ASP A 195 3.73 11.45 -7.39
CA ASP A 195 3.06 12.62 -6.81
C ASP A 195 3.43 12.83 -5.34
N LEU A 196 4.50 12.13 -4.85
CA LEU A 196 4.92 12.16 -3.46
C LEU A 196 6.30 12.81 -3.29
N ILE A 197 6.40 13.71 -2.33
CA ILE A 197 7.66 14.29 -1.80
C ILE A 197 7.82 13.77 -0.39
N ILE A 198 8.97 13.20 -0.06
CA ILE A 198 9.24 12.68 1.29
C ILE A 198 10.32 13.54 1.95
N ALA A 199 10.11 13.89 3.19
CA ALA A 199 11.05 14.59 4.04
C ALA A 199 11.13 13.94 5.41
N ASP A 200 12.12 14.35 6.21
CA ASP A 200 12.14 13.97 7.60
C ASP A 200 11.07 14.76 8.40
N ILE A 201 10.72 14.24 9.59
CA ILE A 201 9.69 14.81 10.44
C ILE A 201 9.97 16.28 10.80
N SER A 202 11.23 16.64 11.12
CA SER A 202 11.55 18.00 11.54
C SER A 202 11.39 18.99 10.39
N THR A 203 11.82 18.62 9.20
CA THR A 203 11.61 19.40 7.97
C THR A 203 10.12 19.60 7.69
N ALA A 204 9.30 18.54 7.82
CA ALA A 204 7.87 18.63 7.62
C ALA A 204 7.18 19.51 8.68
N GLN A 205 7.56 19.39 9.96
CA GLN A 205 7.05 20.26 11.04
C GLN A 205 7.31 21.73 10.76
N GLU A 206 8.51 22.06 10.30
CA GLU A 206 8.90 23.42 9.96
C GLU A 206 8.11 23.95 8.76
N LEU A 207 8.03 23.18 7.67
CA LEU A 207 7.33 23.57 6.45
C LEU A 207 5.83 23.75 6.65
N PHE A 208 5.19 22.89 7.43
CA PHE A 208 3.76 22.96 7.69
C PHE A 208 3.39 23.83 8.90
N HIS A 209 4.37 24.45 9.57
CA HIS A 209 4.18 25.23 10.80
C HIS A 209 3.45 24.42 11.88
N MET A 210 3.95 23.20 12.15
CA MET A 210 3.41 22.24 13.11
C MET A 210 4.48 21.82 14.15
N PRO A 211 5.19 22.74 14.83
CA PRO A 211 6.23 22.35 15.77
C PRO A 211 5.64 21.52 16.92
N GLY A 212 6.24 20.35 17.18
CA GLY A 212 5.78 19.42 18.22
C GLY A 212 4.45 18.73 17.92
N ARG A 213 3.95 18.83 16.70
CA ARG A 213 2.71 18.20 16.25
C ARG A 213 2.95 17.26 15.09
N LEU A 214 2.10 16.24 14.99
CA LEU A 214 2.06 15.23 13.92
C LEU A 214 0.68 15.24 13.29
N SER A 215 0.57 14.89 12.03
CA SER A 215 -0.75 14.67 11.41
C SER A 215 -1.44 13.44 12.01
N HIS A 216 -0.67 12.36 12.18
CA HIS A 216 -1.12 11.12 12.80
C HIS A 216 0.08 10.26 13.22
N ILE A 217 -0.21 9.19 13.96
CA ILE A 217 0.75 8.13 14.29
C ILE A 217 0.19 6.83 13.72
N ASP A 218 0.95 6.20 12.83
CA ASP A 218 0.64 4.85 12.33
C ASP A 218 1.13 3.81 13.34
N LEU A 219 0.34 2.75 13.57
CA LEU A 219 0.64 1.66 14.50
C LEU A 219 0.44 0.31 13.83
N ILE A 220 1.32 -0.64 14.16
CA ILE A 220 1.10 -2.07 13.88
C ILE A 220 0.86 -2.75 15.23
N ILE A 221 -0.39 -3.06 15.50
CA ILE A 221 -0.79 -3.86 16.66
C ILE A 221 -0.96 -5.28 16.17
N LYS A 222 -0.15 -6.20 16.69
CA LYS A 222 -0.33 -7.63 16.44
C LYS A 222 -1.50 -8.06 17.33
N ASP A 223 -2.60 -8.49 16.72
CA ASP A 223 -3.67 -9.16 17.47
C ASP A 223 -3.11 -10.47 18.06
N GLU A 224 -2.97 -10.53 19.38
CA GLU A 224 -2.64 -11.78 20.09
C GLU A 224 -3.79 -12.82 20.06
N ALA A 225 -4.88 -12.51 19.36
CA ALA A 225 -6.07 -13.37 19.29
C ALA A 225 -5.98 -14.51 18.25
N THR A 226 -4.83 -14.72 17.61
CA THR A 226 -4.65 -15.76 16.57
C THR A 226 -3.38 -16.60 16.79
N ALA A 227 -2.97 -16.82 18.04
CA ALA A 227 -1.91 -17.77 18.38
C ALA A 227 -2.51 -18.99 19.09
#